data_1fb1a11f55f040401b5a29d5b9c15429
#
_entry.id   1fb1a11f55f040401b5a29d5b9c15429
#
_cell.length_a   1.000
_cell.length_b   1.000
_cell.length_c   1.000
_cell.angle_alpha   90.00
_cell.angle_beta   90.00
_cell.angle_gamma   90.00
#
_symmetry.space_group_name_H-M   'P 1'
#
loop_
_entity.id
_entity.type
_entity.pdbx_description
1 polymer ?
#
loop_
_entity_poly.entity_id
_entity_poly.type
_entity_poly.pdbx_seq_one_letter_code
_entity_poly.pdbx_strand_id
1 'polypeptide(L)'
;MAELTPVCQITCVHDEAVAKVREAMPPSEHLNSLSELFKILGDGTRMRILNALSHHELCVCDLVTIIGMSQPAVSHQLRLLRTAKLVRYRKVGKNVYYSLADDHVTVLLSTALEHILEG
;
A
#
# COMPACT_ATOMS: atom_id res chain seq x y z
N MET A 1 20.08 -10.55 21.60
CA MET A 1 20.26 -11.93 21.09
C MET A 1 19.01 -12.32 20.30
N ALA A 2 19.20 -12.77 19.08
CA ALA A 2 18.07 -13.19 18.26
C ALA A 2 17.55 -14.55 18.74
N GLU A 3 16.24 -14.69 18.79
CA GLU A 3 15.61 -15.96 19.08
C GLU A 3 15.74 -16.89 17.87
N LEU A 4 15.92 -18.17 18.13
CA LEU A 4 15.93 -19.15 17.05
C LEU A 4 14.51 -19.33 16.53
N THR A 5 14.37 -19.37 15.21
CA THR A 5 13.08 -19.65 14.58
C THR A 5 12.66 -21.09 14.84
N PRO A 6 11.48 -21.32 15.42
CA PRO A 6 10.99 -22.69 15.63
C PRO A 6 10.81 -23.44 14.32
N VAL A 7 11.29 -24.64 14.23
CA VAL A 7 11.16 -25.51 13.06
C VAL A 7 10.77 -26.92 13.48
N CYS A 8 10.24 -27.69 12.52
CA CYS A 8 9.92 -29.08 12.77
C CYS A 8 11.18 -29.88 13.02
N GLN A 9 11.15 -30.78 14.02
CA GLN A 9 12.26 -31.66 14.34
C GLN A 9 12.24 -32.96 13.54
N ILE A 10 11.14 -33.26 12.90
CA ILE A 10 10.98 -34.41 12.01
C ILE A 10 10.36 -33.92 10.70
N THR A 11 10.60 -34.66 9.61
CA THR A 11 9.96 -34.39 8.34
C THR A 11 8.51 -34.88 8.42
N CYS A 12 7.57 -33.93 8.29
CA CYS A 12 6.15 -34.24 8.42
C CYS A 12 5.34 -33.36 7.46
N VAL A 13 5.00 -33.93 6.31
CA VAL A 13 4.22 -33.21 5.30
C VAL A 13 2.76 -33.66 5.39
N HIS A 14 1.85 -32.72 5.55
CA HIS A 14 0.42 -32.98 5.60
C HIS A 14 -0.14 -32.78 4.18
N ASP A 15 -0.22 -33.87 3.42
CA ASP A 15 -0.57 -33.85 2.00
C ASP A 15 -1.92 -33.17 1.73
N GLU A 16 -2.91 -33.41 2.58
CA GLU A 16 -4.23 -32.80 2.41
C GLU A 16 -4.19 -31.27 2.57
N ALA A 17 -3.47 -30.77 3.58
CA ALA A 17 -3.30 -29.35 3.80
C ALA A 17 -2.55 -28.69 2.65
N VAL A 18 -1.50 -29.33 2.17
CA VAL A 18 -0.70 -28.85 1.03
C VAL A 18 -1.56 -28.74 -0.22
N ALA A 19 -2.37 -29.76 -0.50
CA ALA A 19 -3.26 -29.77 -1.67
C ALA A 19 -4.29 -28.63 -1.60
N LYS A 20 -4.90 -28.42 -0.43
CA LYS A 20 -5.86 -27.33 -0.23
C LYS A 20 -5.25 -25.97 -0.48
N VAL A 21 -4.05 -25.73 0.05
CA VAL A 21 -3.34 -24.45 -0.12
C VAL A 21 -2.97 -24.24 -1.58
N ARG A 22 -2.41 -25.26 -2.23
CA ARG A 22 -2.03 -25.14 -3.65
C ARG A 22 -3.21 -24.82 -4.54
N GLU A 23 -4.36 -25.44 -4.27
CA GLU A 23 -5.59 -25.18 -5.02
C GLU A 23 -6.12 -23.75 -4.79
N ALA A 24 -6.02 -23.27 -3.55
CA ALA A 24 -6.55 -21.96 -3.17
C ALA A 24 -5.63 -20.79 -3.53
N MET A 25 -4.33 -21.02 -3.63
CA MET A 25 -3.38 -19.96 -3.95
C MET A 25 -3.64 -19.39 -5.35
N PRO A 26 -3.64 -18.05 -5.48
CA PRO A 26 -3.80 -17.44 -6.81
C PRO A 26 -2.59 -17.72 -7.69
N PRO A 27 -2.73 -17.52 -9.01
CA PRO A 27 -1.59 -17.67 -9.92
C PRO A 27 -0.40 -16.80 -9.52
N SER A 28 0.81 -17.24 -9.85
CA SER A 28 2.04 -16.52 -9.52
C SER A 28 2.05 -15.07 -9.99
N GLU A 29 1.48 -14.79 -11.17
CA GLU A 29 1.40 -13.41 -11.66
C GLU A 29 0.58 -12.50 -10.75
N HIS A 30 -0.49 -13.02 -10.14
CA HIS A 30 -1.28 -12.25 -9.18
C HIS A 30 -0.51 -12.00 -7.89
N LEU A 31 0.25 -13.00 -7.43
CA LEU A 31 1.10 -12.84 -6.25
C LEU A 31 2.22 -11.84 -6.49
N ASN A 32 2.79 -11.84 -7.70
CA ASN A 32 3.82 -10.88 -8.09
C ASN A 32 3.26 -9.46 -8.11
N SER A 33 2.05 -9.28 -8.65
CA SER A 33 1.38 -7.98 -8.66
C SER A 33 1.09 -7.49 -7.24
N LEU A 34 0.67 -8.40 -6.36
CA LEU A 34 0.44 -8.09 -4.95
C LEU A 34 1.75 -7.64 -4.28
N SER A 35 2.85 -8.33 -4.55
CA SER A 35 4.17 -7.95 -4.02
C SER A 35 4.58 -6.56 -4.49
N GLU A 36 4.37 -6.24 -5.77
CA GLU A 36 4.69 -4.91 -6.31
C GLU A 36 3.86 -3.82 -5.64
N LEU A 37 2.59 -4.10 -5.38
CA LEU A 37 1.72 -3.16 -4.65
C LEU A 37 2.31 -2.85 -3.27
N PHE A 38 2.68 -3.86 -2.51
CA PHE A 38 3.25 -3.66 -1.17
C PHE A 38 4.61 -2.97 -1.19
N LYS A 39 5.40 -3.16 -2.24
CA LYS A 39 6.64 -2.40 -2.42
C LYS A 39 6.37 -0.90 -2.54
N ILE A 40 5.36 -0.53 -3.32
CA ILE A 40 4.98 0.87 -3.48
C ILE A 40 4.48 1.45 -2.17
N LEU A 41 3.67 0.69 -1.44
CA LEU A 41 3.15 1.10 -0.13
C LEU A 41 4.26 1.21 0.92
N GLY A 42 5.36 0.50 0.75
CA GLY A 42 6.46 0.44 1.73
C GLY A 42 7.39 1.64 1.76
N ASP A 43 7.09 2.71 1.05
CA ASP A 43 7.88 3.93 1.06
C ASP A 43 7.27 4.96 2.02
N GLY A 44 8.10 5.56 2.89
CA GLY A 44 7.62 6.49 3.91
C GLY A 44 6.92 7.72 3.36
N THR A 45 7.46 8.32 2.30
CA THR A 45 6.85 9.51 1.69
C THR A 45 5.52 9.17 1.04
N ARG A 46 5.47 8.09 0.27
CA ARG A 46 4.24 7.63 -0.36
C ARG A 46 3.18 7.29 0.69
N MET A 47 3.58 6.65 1.77
CA MET A 47 2.65 6.32 2.87
C MET A 47 2.06 7.56 3.51
N ARG A 48 2.87 8.63 3.71
CA ARG A 48 2.36 9.89 4.25
C ARG A 48 1.35 10.55 3.31
N ILE A 49 1.62 10.52 2.01
CA ILE A 49 0.68 11.06 1.01
C ILE A 49 -0.64 10.28 1.04
N LEU A 50 -0.57 8.96 1.04
CA LEU A 50 -1.77 8.12 1.07
C LEU A 50 -2.55 8.32 2.35
N ASN A 51 -1.88 8.42 3.49
CA ASN A 51 -2.55 8.66 4.75
C ASN A 51 -3.24 10.03 4.77
N ALA A 52 -2.58 11.06 4.27
CA ALA A 52 -3.19 12.39 4.15
C ALA A 52 -4.46 12.34 3.30
N LEU A 53 -4.40 11.67 2.16
CA LEU A 53 -5.54 11.53 1.26
C LEU A 53 -6.66 10.66 1.84
N SER A 54 -6.36 9.80 2.81
CA SER A 54 -7.40 9.02 3.48
C SER A 54 -8.33 9.88 4.33
N HIS A 55 -7.89 11.09 4.68
CA HIS A 55 -8.66 12.02 5.51
C HIS A 55 -9.44 13.04 4.68
N HIS A 56 -8.94 13.42 3.51
CA HIS A 56 -9.56 14.47 2.70
C HIS A 56 -8.98 14.47 1.30
N GLU A 57 -9.81 14.81 0.31
CA GLU A 57 -9.32 15.14 -1.03
C GLU A 57 -8.47 16.42 -0.93
N LEU A 58 -7.29 16.44 -1.53
CA LEU A 58 -6.33 17.53 -1.40
C LEU A 58 -5.75 17.93 -2.76
N CYS A 59 -5.52 19.21 -2.96
CA CYS A 59 -4.80 19.65 -4.15
C CYS A 59 -3.30 19.47 -3.95
N VAL A 60 -2.54 19.59 -5.03
CA VAL A 60 -1.07 19.39 -4.97
C VAL A 60 -0.43 20.38 -3.99
N CYS A 61 -0.89 21.63 -3.94
CA CYS A 61 -0.36 22.62 -3.02
C CYS A 61 -0.57 22.22 -1.56
N ASP A 62 -1.73 21.65 -1.24
CA ASP A 62 -2.01 21.15 0.10
C ASP A 62 -1.04 20.04 0.48
N LEU A 63 -0.81 19.11 -0.44
CA LEU A 63 0.11 18.00 -0.21
C LEU A 63 1.55 18.47 -0.02
N VAL A 64 1.99 19.44 -0.81
CA VAL A 64 3.32 20.04 -0.65
C VAL A 64 3.47 20.61 0.77
N THR A 65 2.46 21.30 1.25
CA THR A 65 2.46 21.89 2.59
C THR A 65 2.50 20.81 3.69
N ILE A 66 1.64 19.80 3.57
CA ILE A 66 1.54 18.73 4.56
C ILE A 66 2.81 17.87 4.61
N ILE A 67 3.31 17.48 3.44
CA ILE A 67 4.45 16.57 3.33
C ILE A 67 5.77 17.29 3.60
N GLY A 68 5.84 18.60 3.29
CA GLY A 68 7.05 19.39 3.53
C GLY A 68 8.15 19.14 2.51
N MET A 69 7.79 18.72 1.30
CA MET A 69 8.73 18.49 0.22
C MET A 69 8.42 19.43 -0.95
N SER A 70 9.35 19.53 -1.89
CA SER A 70 9.15 20.39 -3.07
C SER A 70 7.99 19.88 -3.93
N GLN A 71 7.41 20.78 -4.72
CA GLN A 71 6.33 20.43 -5.62
C GLN A 71 6.76 19.36 -6.65
N PRO A 72 7.95 19.45 -7.29
CA PRO A 72 8.40 18.39 -8.19
C PRO A 72 8.54 17.03 -7.50
N ALA A 73 9.02 16.99 -6.24
CA ALA A 73 9.17 15.76 -5.48
C ALA A 73 7.80 15.12 -5.19
N VAL A 74 6.84 15.91 -4.72
CA VAL A 74 5.49 15.45 -4.46
C VAL A 74 4.82 14.96 -5.74
N SER A 75 4.94 15.72 -6.83
CA SER A 75 4.38 15.35 -8.14
C SER A 75 4.94 14.04 -8.65
N HIS A 76 6.25 13.79 -8.45
CA HIS A 76 6.87 12.53 -8.84
C HIS A 76 6.26 11.36 -8.08
N GLN A 77 6.08 11.50 -6.77
CA GLN A 77 5.46 10.46 -5.94
C GLN A 77 4.00 10.22 -6.35
N LEU A 78 3.26 11.29 -6.64
CA LEU A 78 1.87 11.16 -7.10
C LEU A 78 1.77 10.41 -8.43
N ARG A 79 2.73 10.63 -9.32
CA ARG A 79 2.78 9.89 -10.59
C ARG A 79 2.94 8.39 -10.34
N LEU A 80 3.83 7.99 -9.46
CA LEU A 80 4.04 6.59 -9.11
C LEU A 80 2.78 5.97 -8.50
N LEU A 81 2.14 6.70 -7.58
CA LEU A 81 0.90 6.25 -6.95
C LEU A 81 -0.25 6.12 -7.94
N ARG A 82 -0.33 7.04 -8.90
CA ARG A 82 -1.37 7.00 -9.94
C ARG A 82 -1.13 5.82 -10.90
N THR A 83 0.11 5.58 -11.29
CA THR A 83 0.47 4.44 -12.15
C THR A 83 0.11 3.13 -11.47
N ALA A 84 0.28 3.05 -10.15
CA ALA A 84 -0.09 1.88 -9.35
C ALA A 84 -1.59 1.81 -9.04
N LYS A 85 -2.38 2.78 -9.53
CA LYS A 85 -3.84 2.84 -9.35
C LYS A 85 -4.27 2.99 -7.88
N LEU A 86 -3.43 3.66 -7.08
CA LEU A 86 -3.72 3.92 -5.67
C LEU A 86 -4.36 5.28 -5.46
N VAL A 87 -4.14 6.22 -6.38
CA VAL A 87 -4.75 7.55 -6.33
C VAL A 87 -5.35 7.90 -7.69
N ARG A 88 -6.28 8.84 -7.67
CA ARG A 88 -6.86 9.44 -8.86
C ARG A 88 -6.88 10.95 -8.68
N TYR A 89 -7.04 11.70 -9.77
CA TYR A 89 -7.10 13.15 -9.69
C TYR A 89 -8.25 13.70 -10.53
N ARG A 90 -8.61 14.95 -10.23
CA ARG A 90 -9.52 15.74 -11.03
C ARG A 90 -9.00 17.16 -11.13
N LYS A 91 -9.28 17.81 -12.24
CA LYS A 91 -8.88 19.19 -12.45
C LYS A 91 -10.06 20.12 -12.19
N VAL A 92 -9.81 21.20 -11.44
CA VAL A 92 -10.79 22.25 -11.20
C VAL A 92 -10.08 23.57 -11.47
N GLY A 93 -10.35 24.19 -12.62
CA GLY A 93 -9.62 25.35 -13.05
C GLY A 93 -8.13 25.06 -13.21
N LYS A 94 -7.31 25.77 -12.46
CA LYS A 94 -5.84 25.58 -12.46
C LYS A 94 -5.36 24.63 -11.36
N ASN A 95 -6.28 24.14 -10.54
CA ASN A 95 -5.94 23.23 -9.44
C ASN A 95 -6.15 21.77 -9.84
N VAL A 96 -5.31 20.90 -9.28
CA VAL A 96 -5.42 19.46 -9.46
C VAL A 96 -5.60 18.85 -8.07
N TYR A 97 -6.75 18.18 -7.87
CA TYR A 97 -7.09 17.54 -6.61
C TYR A 97 -6.88 16.04 -6.70
N TYR A 98 -6.23 15.48 -5.70
CA TYR A 98 -5.98 14.04 -5.60
C TYR A 98 -6.85 13.43 -4.50
N SER A 99 -7.24 12.17 -4.73
CA SER A 99 -7.97 11.37 -3.74
C SER A 99 -7.55 9.93 -3.88
N LEU A 100 -7.87 9.10 -2.89
CA LEU A 100 -7.61 7.66 -2.99
C LEU A 100 -8.49 7.08 -4.10
N ALA A 101 -7.94 6.10 -4.80
CA ALA A 101 -8.59 5.54 -6.01
C ALA A 101 -9.94 4.89 -5.70
N ASP A 102 -10.06 4.19 -4.58
CA ASP A 102 -11.27 3.50 -4.18
C ASP A 102 -11.26 3.14 -2.69
N ASP A 103 -12.35 2.55 -2.23
CA ASP A 103 -12.50 2.17 -0.83
C ASP A 103 -11.56 1.04 -0.40
N HIS A 104 -11.10 0.22 -1.34
CA HIS A 104 -10.14 -0.85 -1.02
C HIS A 104 -8.85 -0.26 -0.45
N VAL A 105 -8.38 0.85 -1.01
CA VAL A 105 -7.16 1.51 -0.55
C VAL A 105 -7.36 2.05 0.88
N THR A 106 -8.51 2.69 1.12
CA THR A 106 -8.84 3.21 2.45
C THR A 106 -8.88 2.09 3.49
N VAL A 107 -9.55 1.00 3.18
CA VAL A 107 -9.68 -0.16 4.09
C VAL A 107 -8.31 -0.79 4.35
N LEU A 108 -7.50 -0.94 3.30
CA LEU A 108 -6.16 -1.51 3.45
C LEU A 108 -5.30 -0.71 4.41
N LEU A 109 -5.26 0.62 4.25
CA LEU A 109 -4.48 1.50 5.11
C LEU A 109 -4.98 1.50 6.55
N SER A 110 -6.29 1.60 6.75
CA SER A 110 -6.86 1.63 8.10
C SER A 110 -6.67 0.29 8.82
N THR A 111 -6.82 -0.82 8.11
CA THR A 111 -6.62 -2.16 8.68
C THR A 111 -5.16 -2.37 9.09
N ALA A 112 -4.23 -1.96 8.24
CA ALA A 112 -2.80 -2.07 8.54
C ALA A 112 -2.43 -1.21 9.75
N LEU A 113 -2.95 0.01 9.84
CA LEU A 113 -2.70 0.90 10.97
C LEU A 113 -3.26 0.33 12.28
N GLU A 114 -4.50 -0.19 12.25
CA GLU A 114 -5.08 -0.87 13.41
C GLU A 114 -4.18 -1.99 13.90
N HIS A 115 -3.68 -2.81 12.98
CA HIS A 115 -2.80 -3.93 13.33
C HIS A 115 -1.55 -3.45 14.07
N ILE A 116 -0.93 -2.36 13.60
CA ILE A 116 0.26 -1.78 14.24
C ILE A 116 -0.06 -1.25 15.63
N LEU A 117 -1.22 -0.59 15.78
CA LEU A 117 -1.61 0.03 17.05
C LEU A 117 -2.05 -0.97 18.12
N GLU A 118 -2.43 -2.17 17.73
CA GLU A 118 -2.78 -3.24 18.68
C GLU A 118 -1.57 -3.80 19.42
N GLY A 119 -0.41 -3.54 18.92
CA GLY A 119 0.77 -3.93 19.62
C GLY A 119 1.75 -4.74 18.93
#